data_e719371c1f54f2171cc5d2a7be540cb8
#
_entry.id   e719371c1f54f2171cc5d2a7be540cb8
#
_cell.length_a   1.000
_cell.length_b   1.000
_cell.length_c   1.000
_cell.angle_alpha   90.00
_cell.angle_beta   90.00
_cell.angle_gamma   90.00
#
_symmetry.space_group_name_H-M   'P 1'
#
loop_
_entity.id
_entity.type
_entity.pdbx_description
1 polymer ?
#
loop_
_entity_poly.entity_id
_entity_poly.type
_entity_poly.pdbx_seq_one_letter_code
_entity_poly.pdbx_strand_id
1 'polypeptide(L)'
;MNFFLLLHAYNPYLVLLAFLVAGVWGLILYFTKRSINRAWQTSLYIAAALGALQAVFGLILIASGLKPGKPGDALYYLHYVYGAIVALGIPIGVTYATGGKNPRRDLLIYSLAALVIVAAGVRAFMTGPNQ
;
A
#
# COMPACT_ATOMS: atom_id res chain seq x y z
N MET A 1 -5.64 -25.07 -3.62
CA MET A 1 -5.87 -23.62 -3.47
C MET A 1 -5.48 -22.91 -4.77
N ASN A 2 -6.25 -21.89 -5.17
CA ASN A 2 -5.93 -21.08 -6.34
C ASN A 2 -4.59 -20.37 -6.14
N PHE A 3 -3.72 -20.42 -7.14
CA PHE A 3 -2.39 -19.78 -7.09
C PHE A 3 -2.48 -18.27 -6.81
N PHE A 4 -3.40 -17.57 -7.48
CA PHE A 4 -3.58 -16.14 -7.26
C PHE A 4 -4.16 -15.83 -5.88
N LEU A 5 -4.99 -16.69 -5.32
CA LEU A 5 -5.47 -16.54 -3.95
C LEU A 5 -4.33 -16.68 -2.96
N LEU A 6 -3.42 -17.62 -3.20
CA LEU A 6 -2.22 -17.80 -2.38
C LEU A 6 -1.33 -16.56 -2.41
N LEU A 7 -1.06 -16.04 -3.62
CA LEU A 7 -0.26 -14.81 -3.77
C LEU A 7 -0.94 -13.63 -3.08
N HIS A 8 -2.25 -13.47 -3.28
CA HIS A 8 -3.00 -12.38 -2.67
C HIS A 8 -3.04 -12.49 -1.13
N ALA A 9 -3.00 -13.70 -0.59
CA ALA A 9 -3.00 -13.92 0.85
C ALA A 9 -1.66 -13.61 1.51
N TYR A 10 -0.55 -13.88 0.84
CA TYR A 10 0.79 -13.72 1.43
C TYR A 10 1.50 -12.43 1.07
N ASN A 11 1.24 -11.87 -0.12
CA ASN A 11 1.88 -10.63 -0.55
C ASN A 11 1.61 -9.43 0.40
N PRO A 12 0.45 -9.33 1.08
CA PRO A 12 0.21 -8.22 2.02
C PRO A 12 1.25 -8.07 3.12
N TYR A 13 1.87 -9.16 3.56
CA TYR A 13 2.95 -9.07 4.54
C TYR A 13 4.13 -8.28 4.00
N LEU A 14 4.50 -8.51 2.74
CA LEU A 14 5.57 -7.77 2.07
C LEU A 14 5.16 -6.31 1.82
N VAL A 15 3.92 -6.10 1.40
CA VAL A 15 3.37 -4.75 1.16
C VAL A 15 3.43 -3.91 2.43
N LEU A 16 2.91 -4.45 3.54
CA LEU A 16 2.87 -3.74 4.81
C LEU A 16 4.28 -3.45 5.33
N LEU A 17 5.18 -4.43 5.25
CA LEU A 17 6.57 -4.25 5.68
C LEU A 17 7.26 -3.18 4.83
N ALA A 18 7.11 -3.24 3.51
CA ALA A 18 7.76 -2.31 2.59
C ALA A 18 7.29 -0.86 2.82
N PHE A 19 5.98 -0.64 2.95
CA PHE A 19 5.46 0.70 3.21
C PHE A 19 5.80 1.20 4.62
N LEU A 20 5.82 0.32 5.61
CA LEU A 20 6.24 0.69 6.95
C LEU A 20 7.69 1.16 6.97
N VAL A 21 8.59 0.42 6.33
CA VAL A 21 10.00 0.79 6.21
C VAL A 21 10.14 2.13 5.49
N ALA A 22 9.51 2.29 4.33
CA ALA A 22 9.60 3.54 3.55
C ALA A 22 9.03 4.73 4.32
N GLY A 23 7.89 4.55 4.99
CA GLY A 23 7.24 5.62 5.75
C GLY A 23 8.04 6.06 6.97
N VAL A 24 8.47 5.12 7.80
CA VAL A 24 9.25 5.42 9.01
C VAL A 24 10.61 6.00 8.64
N TRP A 25 11.29 5.40 7.67
CA TRP A 25 12.58 5.90 7.19
C TRP A 25 12.45 7.32 6.65
N GLY A 26 11.42 7.58 5.84
CA GLY A 26 11.18 8.91 5.31
C GLY A 26 10.93 9.96 6.41
N LEU A 27 10.18 9.61 7.46
CA LEU A 27 9.97 10.51 8.59
C LEU A 27 11.27 10.75 9.37
N ILE A 28 12.11 9.73 9.53
CA ILE A 28 13.42 9.90 10.17
C ILE A 28 14.27 10.88 9.37
N LEU A 29 14.33 10.73 8.04
CA LEU A 29 15.04 11.68 7.18
C LEU A 29 14.48 13.09 7.32
N TYR A 30 13.15 13.22 7.35
CA TYR A 30 12.49 14.52 7.47
C TYR A 30 12.82 15.21 8.80
N PHE A 31 12.66 14.52 9.93
CA PHE A 31 12.88 15.11 11.25
C PHE A 31 14.35 15.30 11.59
N THR A 32 15.25 14.54 11.00
CA THR A 32 16.69 14.73 11.16
C THR A 32 17.27 15.73 10.15
N LYS A 33 16.43 16.38 9.36
CA LYS A 33 16.79 17.37 8.35
C LYS A 33 17.77 16.84 7.31
N ARG A 34 17.70 15.55 7.02
CA ARG A 34 18.47 14.91 5.95
C ARG A 34 17.73 14.99 4.63
N SER A 35 18.47 15.01 3.54
CA SER A 35 17.90 15.05 2.20
C SER A 35 17.43 13.66 1.77
N ILE A 36 16.54 13.63 0.77
CA ILE A 36 16.15 12.41 0.08
C ILE A 36 17.40 11.76 -0.52
N ASN A 37 17.52 10.45 -0.32
CA ASN A 37 18.57 9.66 -0.95
C ASN A 37 17.97 8.61 -1.88
N ARG A 38 18.81 8.06 -2.77
CA ARG A 38 18.38 7.08 -3.76
C ARG A 38 17.88 5.78 -3.08
N ALA A 39 18.50 5.38 -1.99
CA ALA A 39 18.12 4.15 -1.29
C ALA A 39 16.68 4.25 -0.75
N TRP A 40 16.32 5.38 -0.16
CA TRP A 40 14.95 5.61 0.30
C TRP A 40 13.95 5.64 -0.87
N GLN A 41 14.29 6.34 -1.96
CA GLN A 41 13.45 6.36 -3.16
C GLN A 41 13.22 4.96 -3.70
N THR A 42 14.25 4.13 -3.74
CA THR A 42 14.14 2.73 -4.17
C THR A 42 13.20 1.95 -3.25
N SER A 43 13.28 2.15 -1.93
CA SER A 43 12.37 1.50 -0.99
C SER A 43 10.92 1.89 -1.24
N LEU A 44 10.66 3.15 -1.56
CA LEU A 44 9.31 3.62 -1.88
C LEU A 44 8.79 3.01 -3.19
N TYR A 45 9.62 2.93 -4.23
CA TYR A 45 9.24 2.32 -5.51
C TYR A 45 8.96 0.82 -5.35
N ILE A 46 9.77 0.11 -4.56
CA ILE A 46 9.53 -1.31 -4.27
C ILE A 46 8.18 -1.48 -3.56
N ALA A 47 7.91 -0.64 -2.55
CA ALA A 47 6.64 -0.69 -1.84
C ALA A 47 5.46 -0.43 -2.78
N ALA A 48 5.54 0.59 -3.63
CA ALA A 48 4.50 0.92 -4.60
C ALA A 48 4.27 -0.22 -5.59
N ALA A 49 5.34 -0.85 -6.07
CA ALA A 49 5.25 -2.00 -6.98
C ALA A 49 4.56 -3.20 -6.31
N LEU A 50 4.89 -3.49 -5.06
CA LEU A 50 4.24 -4.56 -4.30
C LEU A 50 2.76 -4.27 -4.07
N GLY A 51 2.42 -3.01 -3.77
CA GLY A 51 1.02 -2.59 -3.62
C GLY A 51 0.22 -2.72 -4.91
N ALA A 52 0.82 -2.32 -6.04
CA ALA A 52 0.19 -2.48 -7.36
C ALA A 52 -0.01 -3.95 -7.70
N LEU A 53 0.98 -4.80 -7.41
CA LEU A 53 0.89 -6.23 -7.63
C LEU A 53 -0.22 -6.86 -6.79
N GLN A 54 -0.37 -6.43 -5.53
CA GLN A 54 -1.46 -6.86 -4.67
C GLN A 54 -2.83 -6.55 -5.28
N ALA A 55 -2.97 -5.35 -5.84
CA ALA A 55 -4.21 -4.96 -6.52
C ALA A 55 -4.49 -5.83 -7.74
N VAL A 56 -3.46 -6.14 -8.53
CA VAL A 56 -3.60 -7.03 -9.69
C VAL A 56 -4.10 -8.41 -9.26
N PHE A 57 -3.50 -8.99 -8.23
CA PHE A 57 -3.97 -10.28 -7.71
C PHE A 57 -5.43 -10.21 -7.24
N GLY A 58 -5.80 -9.14 -6.55
CA GLY A 58 -7.17 -8.92 -6.11
C GLY A 58 -8.16 -8.81 -7.27
N LEU A 59 -7.80 -8.09 -8.32
CA LEU A 59 -8.64 -7.95 -9.52
C LEU A 59 -8.81 -9.28 -10.25
N ILE A 60 -7.77 -10.09 -10.32
CA ILE A 60 -7.86 -11.45 -10.89
C ILE A 60 -8.85 -12.30 -10.10
N LEU A 61 -8.82 -12.21 -8.77
CA LEU A 61 -9.74 -12.96 -7.92
C LEU A 61 -11.19 -12.50 -8.11
N ILE A 62 -11.44 -11.20 -8.24
CA ILE A 62 -12.76 -10.66 -8.54
C ILE A 62 -13.25 -11.19 -9.88
N ALA A 63 -12.40 -11.14 -10.90
CA ALA A 63 -12.73 -11.65 -12.23
C ALA A 63 -13.03 -13.16 -12.22
N SER A 64 -12.48 -13.89 -11.25
CA SER A 64 -12.72 -15.31 -11.04
C SER A 64 -14.00 -15.59 -10.23
N GLY A 65 -14.73 -14.54 -9.83
CA GLY A 65 -15.99 -14.69 -9.07
C GLY A 65 -15.81 -14.79 -7.57
N LEU A 66 -14.61 -14.61 -7.04
CA LEU A 66 -14.34 -14.65 -5.61
C LEU A 66 -14.65 -13.30 -4.94
N LYS A 67 -15.14 -13.35 -3.71
CA LYS A 67 -15.44 -12.18 -2.90
C LYS A 67 -14.66 -12.24 -1.58
N PRO A 68 -14.25 -11.07 -1.03
CA PRO A 68 -13.65 -11.03 0.29
C PRO A 68 -14.69 -11.29 1.38
N GLY A 69 -14.22 -11.68 2.56
CA GLY A 69 -15.07 -11.94 3.71
C GLY A 69 -15.71 -13.32 3.68
N LYS A 70 -16.48 -13.62 4.71
CA LYS A 70 -17.24 -14.87 4.82
C LYS A 70 -18.52 -14.78 3.99
N PRO A 71 -19.08 -15.93 3.55
CA PRO A 71 -20.38 -15.92 2.86
C PRO A 71 -21.43 -15.18 3.68
N GLY A 72 -22.15 -14.25 3.04
CA GLY A 72 -23.17 -13.44 3.70
C GLY A 72 -22.66 -12.20 4.42
N ASP A 73 -21.37 -11.92 4.37
CA ASP A 73 -20.80 -10.72 4.98
C ASP A 73 -21.24 -9.47 4.20
N ALA A 74 -22.02 -8.60 4.87
CA ALA A 74 -22.58 -7.40 4.25
C ALA A 74 -21.52 -6.31 4.00
N LEU A 75 -20.40 -6.33 4.73
CA LEU A 75 -19.37 -5.28 4.68
C LEU A 75 -18.15 -5.71 3.85
N TYR A 76 -18.30 -6.71 2.99
CA TYR A 76 -17.19 -7.19 2.16
C TYR A 76 -16.58 -6.08 1.28
N TYR A 77 -17.37 -5.07 0.90
CA TYR A 77 -16.92 -3.97 0.07
C TYR A 77 -15.81 -3.14 0.75
N LEU A 78 -15.70 -3.16 2.08
CA LEU A 78 -14.64 -2.45 2.81
C LEU A 78 -13.26 -2.95 2.40
N HIS A 79 -13.14 -4.23 2.09
CA HIS A 79 -11.88 -4.78 1.58
C HIS A 79 -11.46 -4.07 0.29
N TYR A 80 -12.40 -3.79 -0.60
CA TYR A 80 -12.12 -3.08 -1.85
C TYR A 80 -11.72 -1.63 -1.60
N VAL A 81 -12.39 -0.96 -0.66
CA VAL A 81 -12.07 0.43 -0.30
C VAL A 81 -10.63 0.53 0.23
N TYR A 82 -10.28 -0.30 1.19
CA TYR A 82 -8.94 -0.28 1.78
C TYR A 82 -7.89 -0.74 0.77
N GLY A 83 -8.21 -1.73 -0.04
CA GLY A 83 -7.32 -2.19 -1.12
C GLY A 83 -7.06 -1.10 -2.15
N ALA A 84 -8.07 -0.31 -2.50
CA ALA A 84 -7.92 0.83 -3.41
C ALA A 84 -6.96 1.88 -2.83
N ILE A 85 -7.04 2.15 -1.52
CA ILE A 85 -6.11 3.07 -0.85
C ILE A 85 -4.67 2.54 -0.93
N VAL A 86 -4.47 1.24 -0.71
CA VAL A 86 -3.15 0.61 -0.84
C VAL A 86 -2.61 0.77 -2.26
N ALA A 87 -3.43 0.54 -3.28
CA ALA A 87 -3.01 0.62 -4.67
C ALA A 87 -2.78 2.06 -5.14
N LEU A 88 -3.61 3.00 -4.71
CA LEU A 88 -3.65 4.35 -5.25
C LEU A 88 -2.98 5.39 -4.35
N GLY A 89 -2.58 5.03 -3.14
CA GLY A 89 -2.04 5.99 -2.16
C GLY A 89 -0.80 6.72 -2.66
N ILE A 90 0.17 6.03 -3.26
CA ILE A 90 1.35 6.69 -3.81
C ILE A 90 1.02 7.49 -5.09
N PRO A 91 0.28 6.95 -6.07
CA PRO A 91 -0.20 7.76 -7.20
C PRO A 91 -0.93 9.03 -6.77
N ILE A 92 -1.80 8.97 -5.76
CA ILE A 92 -2.47 10.15 -5.21
C ILE A 92 -1.44 11.09 -4.58
N GLY A 93 -0.49 10.58 -3.82
CA GLY A 93 0.61 11.36 -3.23
C GLY A 93 1.38 12.14 -4.29
N VAL A 94 1.63 11.55 -5.46
CA VAL A 94 2.30 12.23 -6.58
C VAL A 94 1.55 13.49 -6.99
N THR A 95 0.21 13.49 -6.95
CA THR A 95 -0.58 14.67 -7.35
C THR A 95 -0.43 15.83 -6.37
N TYR A 96 -0.10 15.56 -5.12
CA TYR A 96 0.13 16.59 -4.08
C TYR A 96 1.60 16.96 -3.93
N ALA A 97 2.50 16.17 -4.48
CA ALA A 97 3.93 16.44 -4.47
C ALA A 97 4.31 17.53 -5.47
N THR A 98 5.49 18.09 -5.34
CA THR A 98 5.92 19.25 -6.13
C THR A 98 6.78 18.88 -7.34
N GLY A 99 7.00 17.59 -7.60
CA GLY A 99 7.87 17.14 -8.68
C GLY A 99 9.34 17.49 -8.47
N GLY A 100 9.76 17.52 -7.20
CA GLY A 100 11.15 17.83 -6.84
C GLY A 100 11.43 19.32 -6.58
N LYS A 101 10.45 20.21 -6.77
CA LYS A 101 10.62 21.64 -6.51
C LYS A 101 10.80 21.95 -5.03
N ASN A 102 10.14 21.19 -4.16
CA ASN A 102 10.31 21.26 -2.71
C ASN A 102 10.55 19.86 -2.16
N PRO A 103 11.80 19.39 -2.13
CA PRO A 103 12.11 18.00 -1.73
C PRO A 103 11.67 17.67 -0.31
N ARG A 104 11.75 18.61 0.63
CA ARG A 104 11.31 18.35 2.01
C ARG A 104 9.80 18.09 2.09
N ARG A 105 9.03 18.90 1.38
CA ARG A 105 7.58 18.69 1.32
C ARG A 105 7.25 17.37 0.67
N ASP A 106 7.92 17.03 -0.42
CA ASP A 106 7.71 15.77 -1.12
C ASP A 106 8.04 14.57 -0.23
N LEU A 107 9.14 14.63 0.50
CA LEU A 107 9.55 13.63 1.47
C LEU A 107 8.45 13.40 2.52
N LEU A 108 7.90 14.47 3.08
CA LEU A 108 6.83 14.39 4.07
C LEU A 108 5.56 13.77 3.47
N ILE A 109 5.16 14.22 2.27
CA ILE A 109 3.95 13.72 1.58
C ILE A 109 4.07 12.23 1.35
N TYR A 110 5.18 11.75 0.77
CA TYR A 110 5.35 10.32 0.48
C TYR A 110 5.46 9.49 1.75
N SER A 111 6.12 10.00 2.78
CA SER A 111 6.25 9.29 4.06
C SER A 111 4.88 9.13 4.75
N LEU A 112 4.08 10.19 4.78
CA LEU A 112 2.73 10.15 5.35
C LEU A 112 1.82 9.25 4.51
N ALA A 113 1.90 9.35 3.17
CA ALA A 113 1.14 8.47 2.28
C ALA A 113 1.46 7.00 2.54
N ALA A 114 2.74 6.67 2.69
CA ALA A 114 3.18 5.30 3.00
C ALA A 114 2.57 4.79 4.31
N LEU A 115 2.54 5.61 5.36
CA LEU A 115 1.95 5.23 6.65
C LEU A 115 0.43 5.11 6.60
N VAL A 116 -0.25 5.97 5.85
CA VAL A 116 -1.69 5.84 5.58
C VAL A 116 -1.97 4.52 4.87
N ILE A 117 -1.14 4.15 3.90
CA ILE A 117 -1.25 2.87 3.19
C ILE A 117 -1.07 1.70 4.16
N VAL A 118 -0.14 1.79 5.12
CA VAL A 118 0.00 0.74 6.15
C VAL A 118 -1.30 0.58 6.93
N ALA A 119 -1.89 1.68 7.39
CA ALA A 119 -3.15 1.63 8.13
C ALA A 119 -4.28 1.02 7.29
N ALA A 120 -4.42 1.46 6.04
CA ALA A 120 -5.44 0.92 5.12
C ALA A 120 -5.17 -0.56 4.81
N GLY A 121 -3.91 -0.94 4.64
CA GLY A 121 -3.51 -2.32 4.38
C GLY A 121 -3.84 -3.26 5.54
N VAL A 122 -3.62 -2.82 6.78
CA VAL A 122 -4.03 -3.59 7.95
C VAL A 122 -5.55 -3.80 7.95
N ARG A 123 -6.32 -2.76 7.65
CA ARG A 123 -7.79 -2.87 7.58
C ARG A 123 -8.21 -3.78 6.41
N ALA A 124 -7.55 -3.68 5.27
CA ALA A 124 -7.81 -4.57 4.14
C ALA A 124 -7.56 -6.04 4.52
N PHE A 125 -6.48 -6.31 5.23
CA PHE A 125 -6.15 -7.64 5.72
C PHE A 125 -7.25 -8.16 6.67
N MET A 126 -7.73 -7.31 7.57
CA MET A 126 -8.78 -7.66 8.53
C MET A 126 -10.15 -7.91 7.87
N THR A 127 -10.40 -7.32 6.71
CA THR A 127 -11.65 -7.47 5.95
C THR A 127 -11.55 -8.50 4.84
N GLY A 128 -10.42 -9.16 4.72
CA GLY A 128 -10.18 -10.18 3.70
C GLY A 128 -10.91 -11.51 3.97
N PRO A 129 -10.86 -12.41 2.97
CA PRO A 129 -11.69 -13.63 2.99
C PRO A 129 -11.27 -14.67 4.05
N ASN A 130 -10.08 -14.60 4.58
CA ASN A 130 -9.54 -15.63 5.47
C ASN A 130 -9.48 -15.20 6.93
N GLN A 131 -10.41 -14.36 7.33
CA GLN A 131 -10.46 -13.88 8.71
C GLN A 131 -11.24 -14.81 9.61
#